data_d6fd0f38d0275b579d3c13c992c4daac
#
_entry.id   d6fd0f38d0275b579d3c13c992c4daac
#
_cell.length_a   1.000
_cell.length_b   1.000
_cell.length_c   1.000
_cell.angle_alpha   90.00
_cell.angle_beta   90.00
_cell.angle_gamma   90.00
#
_symmetry.space_group_name_H-M   'P 1'
#
loop_
_entity.id
_entity.type
_entity.pdbx_description
1 polymer ?
#
loop_
_entity_poly.entity_id
_entity_poly.type
_entity_poly.pdbx_seq_one_letter_code
_entity_poly.pdbx_strand_id
1 'polypeptide(L)'
;MHRWSRLLGLLPAAGITVFLFSPGVSAKHAQGSDPGALAELRQAVNVELEASRTDKSIWTYRESNITPEKNAVYTTIETSQGTLRRLIELNGHPLSPQATEVETHRIHNYVSDPAAQAKARKAAQHDDAQATEMTKMLQDAFIWTRGGETEDLLTLNYRPNPDFDPPDMQSRVMGIMAGQMIISKDSHRIRTLRGKLSDDVRIGWGLLGKLDRGGTFDVERRMVGDGRWQITETHVHIGGHALIFHTIGQQEDDVKTEWKPSTAHTLQEAEQQLNAGK
;
A
#
# COMPACT_ATOMS: atom_id res chain seq x y z
N MET A 1 4.80 3.56 -9.83
CA MET A 1 4.27 2.20 -9.57
C MET A 1 4.67 1.69 -8.18
N HIS A 2 4.57 2.46 -7.09
CA HIS A 2 5.07 2.07 -5.75
C HIS A 2 3.96 2.19 -4.70
N ARG A 3 2.75 1.63 -4.93
CA ARG A 3 1.61 2.25 -4.26
C ARG A 3 0.77 1.35 -3.37
N TRP A 4 0.86 0.05 -3.51
CA TRP A 4 0.13 -0.91 -2.66
C TRP A 4 1.04 -1.59 -1.63
N SER A 5 2.34 -1.55 -1.84
CA SER A 5 3.31 -2.37 -1.14
C SER A 5 3.55 -2.01 0.32
N ARG A 6 3.37 -0.74 0.68
CA ARG A 6 3.57 -0.32 2.07
C ARG A 6 2.45 -0.77 3.00
N LEU A 7 1.27 -1.09 2.46
CA LEU A 7 0.14 -1.57 3.24
C LEU A 7 0.36 -2.96 3.84
N LEU A 8 1.30 -3.74 3.31
CA LEU A 8 1.41 -5.16 3.61
C LEU A 8 2.85 -5.61 3.93
N GLY A 9 3.79 -4.68 4.02
CA GLY A 9 5.18 -4.95 4.44
C GLY A 9 5.33 -5.33 5.92
N LEU A 10 4.39 -6.08 6.46
CA LEU A 10 4.25 -6.36 7.89
C LEU A 10 5.26 -7.37 8.47
N LEU A 11 6.10 -8.02 7.65
CA LEU A 11 7.06 -9.01 8.16
C LEU A 11 8.36 -9.04 7.34
N PRO A 12 9.53 -9.15 8.00
CA PRO A 12 10.78 -9.43 7.30
C PRO A 12 10.72 -10.84 6.70
N ALA A 13 11.14 -10.98 5.44
CA ALA A 13 11.23 -12.25 4.73
C ALA A 13 12.27 -13.15 5.41
N ALA A 14 11.81 -14.05 6.28
CA ALA A 14 12.58 -15.23 6.66
C ALA A 14 12.38 -16.29 5.58
N GLY A 15 13.44 -16.56 4.82
CA GLY A 15 13.44 -17.54 3.75
C GLY A 15 13.05 -18.94 4.25
N ILE A 16 12.05 -19.53 3.64
CA ILE A 16 11.72 -20.95 3.73
C ILE A 16 11.52 -21.48 2.32
N THR A 17 12.21 -22.55 2.05
CA THR A 17 12.41 -23.31 0.82
C THR A 17 11.10 -23.85 0.25
N VAL A 18 11.02 -23.77 -1.08
CA VAL A 18 9.96 -24.22 -1.99
C VAL A 18 9.67 -25.72 -1.84
N PHE A 19 8.38 -26.06 -1.74
CA PHE A 19 7.84 -27.32 -2.24
C PHE A 19 6.82 -27.04 -3.34
N LEU A 20 7.17 -27.46 -4.55
CA LEU A 20 6.30 -27.47 -5.71
C LEU A 20 5.23 -28.56 -5.55
N PHE A 21 3.98 -28.16 -5.44
CA PHE A 21 2.84 -28.99 -5.76
C PHE A 21 1.80 -28.16 -6.51
N SER A 22 1.64 -28.41 -7.81
CA SER A 22 0.45 -28.00 -8.54
C SER A 22 -0.62 -29.09 -8.39
N PRO A 23 -1.84 -28.72 -8.04
CA PRO A 23 -2.97 -29.13 -8.85
C PRO A 23 -3.95 -27.99 -9.10
N GLY A 24 -4.64 -28.08 -10.24
CA GLY A 24 -5.61 -27.10 -10.70
C GLY A 24 -6.65 -26.71 -9.65
N VAL A 25 -6.56 -25.47 -9.19
CA VAL A 25 -7.56 -24.88 -8.31
C VAL A 25 -8.71 -24.40 -9.19
N SER A 26 -9.77 -25.20 -9.22
CA SER A 26 -11.09 -24.71 -9.64
C SER A 26 -11.47 -23.60 -8.67
N ALA A 27 -11.60 -22.38 -9.15
CA ALA A 27 -12.00 -21.23 -8.33
C ALA A 27 -13.38 -21.51 -7.70
N LYS A 28 -13.40 -21.98 -6.47
CA LYS A 28 -14.59 -21.97 -5.64
C LYS A 28 -14.86 -20.53 -5.25
N HIS A 29 -15.71 -19.85 -6.00
CA HIS A 29 -16.18 -18.54 -5.57
C HIS A 29 -16.75 -18.62 -4.16
N ALA A 30 -16.46 -17.59 -3.35
CA ALA A 30 -16.90 -17.49 -1.96
C ALA A 30 -18.42 -17.73 -1.87
N GLN A 31 -18.81 -18.91 -1.38
CA GLN A 31 -20.22 -19.24 -1.16
C GLN A 31 -20.80 -18.23 -0.16
N GLY A 32 -21.91 -17.56 -0.52
CA GLY A 32 -22.58 -16.56 0.30
C GLY A 32 -22.32 -15.10 -0.09
N SER A 33 -21.53 -14.85 -1.13
CA SER A 33 -21.43 -13.51 -1.72
C SER A 33 -22.67 -13.19 -2.57
N ASP A 34 -23.08 -11.90 -2.53
CA ASP A 34 -24.09 -11.37 -3.45
C ASP A 34 -23.51 -11.36 -4.88
N PRO A 35 -24.19 -11.99 -5.86
CA PRO A 35 -23.71 -12.03 -7.25
C PRO A 35 -23.54 -10.64 -7.87
N GLY A 36 -24.40 -9.67 -7.52
CA GLY A 36 -24.28 -8.29 -7.98
C GLY A 36 -23.05 -7.60 -7.39
N ALA A 37 -22.79 -7.79 -6.10
CA ALA A 37 -21.59 -7.26 -5.44
C ALA A 37 -20.32 -7.86 -6.05
N LEU A 38 -20.30 -9.14 -6.36
CA LEU A 38 -19.15 -9.80 -7.02
C LEU A 38 -18.92 -9.29 -8.44
N ALA A 39 -19.97 -8.97 -9.18
CA ALA A 39 -19.84 -8.42 -10.53
C ALA A 39 -19.17 -7.04 -10.49
N GLU A 40 -19.62 -6.16 -9.61
CA GLU A 40 -19.04 -4.83 -9.39
C GLU A 40 -17.58 -4.91 -8.91
N LEU A 41 -17.32 -5.79 -7.94
CA LEU A 41 -15.95 -6.04 -7.47
C LEU A 41 -15.02 -6.47 -8.60
N ARG A 42 -15.45 -7.45 -9.42
CA ARG A 42 -14.63 -7.94 -10.54
C ARG A 42 -14.33 -6.85 -11.54
N GLN A 43 -15.31 -6.00 -11.83
CA GLN A 43 -15.12 -4.87 -12.71
C GLN A 43 -14.09 -3.89 -12.11
N ALA A 44 -14.24 -3.51 -10.85
CA ALA A 44 -13.30 -2.63 -10.18
C ALA A 44 -11.88 -3.23 -10.11
N VAL A 45 -11.73 -4.50 -9.75
CA VAL A 45 -10.44 -5.21 -9.73
C VAL A 45 -9.78 -5.19 -11.12
N ASN A 46 -10.53 -5.49 -12.18
CA ASN A 46 -10.00 -5.47 -13.54
C ASN A 46 -9.52 -4.07 -13.96
N VAL A 47 -10.30 -3.04 -13.63
CA VAL A 47 -9.92 -1.64 -13.90
C VAL A 47 -8.65 -1.25 -13.14
N GLU A 48 -8.51 -1.65 -11.88
CA GLU A 48 -7.31 -1.37 -11.09
C GLU A 48 -6.07 -2.11 -11.62
N LEU A 49 -6.21 -3.38 -11.98
CA LEU A 49 -5.11 -4.17 -12.57
C LEU A 49 -4.66 -3.60 -13.90
N GLU A 50 -5.60 -3.17 -14.77
CA GLU A 50 -5.28 -2.54 -16.04
C GLU A 50 -4.64 -1.18 -15.82
N ALA A 51 -5.14 -0.35 -14.91
CA ALA A 51 -4.55 0.93 -14.57
C ALA A 51 -3.13 0.78 -14.00
N SER A 52 -2.89 -0.21 -13.13
CA SER A 52 -1.55 -0.50 -12.61
C SER A 52 -0.56 -0.86 -13.73
N ARG A 53 -1.02 -1.57 -14.76
CA ARG A 53 -0.19 -1.97 -15.89
C ARG A 53 0.11 -0.83 -16.86
N THR A 54 -0.86 0.06 -17.10
CA THR A 54 -0.82 1.08 -18.16
C THR A 54 -0.44 2.47 -17.67
N ASP A 55 -0.75 2.83 -16.42
CA ASP A 55 -0.41 4.15 -15.89
C ASP A 55 1.10 4.28 -15.65
N LYS A 56 1.74 5.11 -16.45
CA LYS A 56 3.17 5.46 -16.36
C LYS A 56 3.37 6.91 -15.90
N SER A 57 2.32 7.54 -15.40
CA SER A 57 2.42 8.90 -14.88
C SER A 57 3.38 8.95 -13.68
N ILE A 58 4.16 10.02 -13.64
CA ILE A 58 5.09 10.34 -12.57
C ILE A 58 4.70 11.67 -11.93
N TRP A 59 4.86 11.77 -10.61
CA TRP A 59 4.31 12.86 -9.84
C TRP A 59 5.32 13.50 -8.91
N THR A 60 5.12 14.76 -8.62
CA THR A 60 5.73 15.46 -7.49
C THR A 60 4.62 15.76 -6.48
N TYR A 61 4.88 15.49 -5.20
CA TYR A 61 3.91 15.71 -4.13
C TYR A 61 4.60 15.94 -2.78
N ARG A 62 3.84 16.49 -1.84
CA ARG A 62 4.22 16.58 -0.42
C ARG A 62 3.66 15.34 0.29
N GLU A 63 4.49 14.67 1.07
CA GLU A 63 4.15 13.47 1.84
C GLU A 63 4.34 13.74 3.33
N SER A 64 3.28 13.61 4.11
CA SER A 64 3.32 13.59 5.57
C SER A 64 3.27 12.15 6.05
N ASN A 65 4.27 11.70 6.77
CA ASN A 65 4.39 10.35 7.28
C ASN A 65 4.56 10.38 8.80
N ILE A 66 3.57 9.88 9.51
CA ILE A 66 3.52 9.85 10.98
C ILE A 66 3.60 8.41 11.44
N THR A 67 4.56 8.13 12.30
CA THR A 67 4.72 6.87 13.02
C THR A 67 4.89 7.16 14.52
N PRO A 68 4.84 6.17 15.42
CA PRO A 68 5.11 6.39 16.84
C PRO A 68 6.46 7.04 17.13
N GLU A 69 7.45 6.82 16.25
CA GLU A 69 8.83 7.31 16.45
C GLU A 69 9.05 8.71 15.87
N LYS A 70 8.25 9.11 14.88
CA LYS A 70 8.49 10.37 14.15
C LYS A 70 7.25 10.88 13.43
N ASN A 71 7.19 12.20 13.28
CA ASN A 71 6.36 12.89 12.31
C ASN A 71 7.29 13.54 11.29
N ALA A 72 7.26 13.09 10.05
CA ALA A 72 8.17 13.52 9.01
C ALA A 72 7.41 14.00 7.78
N VAL A 73 7.83 15.14 7.23
CA VAL A 73 7.28 15.67 5.98
C VAL A 73 8.36 15.67 4.92
N TYR A 74 7.99 15.20 3.74
CA TYR A 74 8.88 15.08 2.59
C TYR A 74 8.33 15.82 1.38
N THR A 75 9.22 16.33 0.54
CA THR A 75 8.95 16.56 -0.87
C THR A 75 9.39 15.32 -1.63
N THR A 76 8.47 14.75 -2.41
CA THR A 76 8.69 13.50 -3.15
C THR A 76 8.59 13.77 -4.64
N ILE A 77 9.57 13.30 -5.42
CA ILE A 77 9.61 13.38 -6.88
C ILE A 77 9.73 11.97 -7.44
N GLU A 78 8.76 11.56 -8.23
CA GLU A 78 8.81 10.31 -9.00
C GLU A 78 9.50 10.55 -10.35
N THR A 79 10.29 9.59 -10.78
CA THR A 79 10.96 9.57 -12.08
C THR A 79 10.76 8.21 -12.75
N SER A 80 11.11 8.09 -14.02
CA SER A 80 11.13 6.78 -14.71
C SER A 80 12.14 5.78 -14.13
N GLN A 81 13.13 6.28 -13.37
CA GLN A 81 14.19 5.47 -12.76
C GLN A 81 13.92 5.09 -11.30
N GLY A 82 12.94 5.72 -10.67
CA GLY A 82 12.57 5.51 -9.27
C GLY A 82 12.09 6.79 -8.60
N THR A 83 11.91 6.73 -7.28
CA THR A 83 11.38 7.85 -6.49
C THR A 83 12.48 8.42 -5.59
N LEU A 84 12.58 9.74 -5.56
CA LEU A 84 13.48 10.47 -4.67
C LEU A 84 12.68 11.31 -3.69
N ARG A 85 13.04 11.23 -2.39
CA ARG A 85 12.38 11.98 -1.32
C ARG A 85 13.40 12.84 -0.59
N ARG A 86 13.01 14.09 -0.28
CA ARG A 86 13.73 14.99 0.60
C ARG A 86 12.92 15.21 1.87
N LEU A 87 13.50 14.95 3.01
CA LEU A 87 12.94 15.36 4.30
C LEU A 87 13.02 16.90 4.39
N ILE A 88 11.89 17.53 4.74
CA ILE A 88 11.78 19.00 4.88
C ILE A 88 11.38 19.43 6.29
N GLU A 89 10.61 18.58 6.98
CA GLU A 89 10.22 18.82 8.38
C GLU A 89 10.32 17.52 9.18
N LEU A 90 10.72 17.63 10.43
CA LEU A 90 10.78 16.53 11.38
C LEU A 90 10.16 16.97 12.71
N ASN A 91 9.16 16.21 13.20
CA ASN A 91 8.44 16.45 14.45
C ASN A 91 7.85 17.88 14.54
N GLY A 92 7.30 18.37 13.43
CA GLY A 92 6.65 19.67 13.32
C GLY A 92 7.59 20.86 13.16
N HIS A 93 8.89 20.62 12.97
CA HIS A 93 9.88 21.66 12.78
C HIS A 93 10.63 21.50 11.46
N PRO A 94 10.89 22.60 10.71
CA PRO A 94 11.80 22.58 9.57
C PRO A 94 13.17 22.06 9.97
N LEU A 95 13.88 21.46 9.03
CA LEU A 95 15.24 20.99 9.28
C LEU A 95 16.19 22.16 9.62
N SER A 96 17.07 21.95 10.58
CA SER A 96 18.19 22.87 10.80
C SER A 96 19.13 22.89 9.57
N PRO A 97 19.93 23.94 9.37
CA PRO A 97 20.89 23.99 8.26
C PRO A 97 21.81 22.77 8.21
N GLN A 98 22.29 22.31 9.35
CA GLN A 98 23.12 21.10 9.45
C GLN A 98 22.34 19.83 9.05
N ALA A 99 21.09 19.67 9.49
CA ALA A 99 20.25 18.53 9.10
C ALA A 99 19.92 18.57 7.61
N THR A 100 19.72 19.77 7.04
CA THR A 100 19.49 19.97 5.60
C THR A 100 20.72 19.55 4.78
N GLU A 101 21.92 19.82 5.27
CA GLU A 101 23.17 19.39 4.62
C GLU A 101 23.32 17.86 4.65
N VAL A 102 23.08 17.23 5.80
CA VAL A 102 23.08 15.76 5.93
C VAL A 102 22.08 15.13 4.97
N GLU A 103 20.88 15.69 4.86
CA GLU A 103 19.86 15.20 3.94
C GLU A 103 20.27 15.38 2.47
N THR A 104 20.94 16.49 2.14
CA THR A 104 21.49 16.72 0.80
C THR A 104 22.53 15.66 0.44
N HIS A 105 23.44 15.37 1.36
CA HIS A 105 24.44 14.30 1.17
C HIS A 105 23.80 12.92 1.05
N ARG A 106 22.77 12.62 1.84
CA ARG A 106 22.02 11.35 1.74
C ARG A 106 21.43 11.16 0.33
N ILE A 107 20.81 12.21 -0.20
CA ILE A 107 20.23 12.20 -1.55
C ILE A 107 21.32 12.00 -2.59
N HIS A 108 22.38 12.80 -2.54
CA HIS A 108 23.51 12.71 -3.47
C HIS A 108 24.16 11.31 -3.48
N ASN A 109 24.40 10.74 -2.30
CA ASN A 109 24.95 9.40 -2.18
C ASN A 109 24.04 8.35 -2.83
N TYR A 110 22.73 8.43 -2.62
CA TYR A 110 21.79 7.51 -3.28
C TYR A 110 21.79 7.68 -4.81
N VAL A 111 21.79 8.93 -5.30
CA VAL A 111 21.79 9.22 -6.75
C VAL A 111 23.11 8.77 -7.41
N SER A 112 24.19 8.74 -6.64
CA SER A 112 25.52 8.28 -7.11
C SER A 112 25.78 6.79 -6.89
N ASP A 113 24.82 6.04 -6.32
CA ASP A 113 24.98 4.61 -6.01
C ASP A 113 24.07 3.71 -6.87
N PRO A 114 24.56 3.20 -8.01
CA PRO A 114 23.78 2.30 -8.87
C PRO A 114 23.34 1.00 -8.17
N ALA A 115 24.10 0.51 -7.18
CA ALA A 115 23.76 -0.72 -6.47
C ALA A 115 22.59 -0.49 -5.52
N ALA A 116 22.58 0.63 -4.78
CA ALA A 116 21.43 1.02 -3.96
C ALA A 116 20.17 1.24 -4.80
N GLN A 117 20.29 1.89 -5.97
CA GLN A 117 19.19 2.07 -6.91
C GLN A 117 18.66 0.74 -7.46
N ALA A 118 19.55 -0.19 -7.84
CA ALA A 118 19.14 -1.51 -8.31
C ALA A 118 18.39 -2.29 -7.22
N LYS A 119 18.87 -2.23 -5.97
CA LYS A 119 18.20 -2.84 -4.81
C LYS A 119 16.82 -2.22 -4.58
N ALA A 120 16.70 -0.90 -4.64
CA ALA A 120 15.42 -0.20 -4.49
C ALA A 120 14.43 -0.56 -5.60
N ARG A 121 14.88 -0.62 -6.87
CA ARG A 121 14.02 -1.06 -7.99
C ARG A 121 13.53 -2.49 -7.82
N LYS A 122 14.41 -3.42 -7.39
CA LYS A 122 14.02 -4.82 -7.15
C LYS A 122 12.99 -4.93 -6.03
N ALA A 123 13.17 -4.18 -4.94
CA ALA A 123 12.19 -4.12 -3.85
C ALA A 123 10.84 -3.61 -4.35
N ALA A 124 10.85 -2.51 -5.10
CA ALA A 124 9.64 -1.94 -5.67
C ALA A 124 8.90 -2.88 -6.63
N GLN A 125 9.63 -3.61 -7.48
CA GLN A 125 9.04 -4.62 -8.37
C GLN A 125 8.41 -5.78 -7.59
N HIS A 126 9.07 -6.23 -6.52
CA HIS A 126 8.52 -7.25 -5.63
C HIS A 126 7.22 -6.78 -4.98
N ASP A 127 7.23 -5.57 -4.45
CA ASP A 127 6.10 -4.95 -3.83
C ASP A 127 4.90 -4.79 -4.80
N ASP A 128 5.16 -4.32 -6.02
CA ASP A 128 4.13 -4.19 -7.07
C ASP A 128 3.52 -5.55 -7.45
N ALA A 129 4.36 -6.58 -7.58
CA ALA A 129 3.89 -7.94 -7.87
C ALA A 129 2.99 -8.46 -6.73
N GLN A 130 3.40 -8.26 -5.49
CA GLN A 130 2.64 -8.67 -4.32
C GLN A 130 1.30 -7.93 -4.22
N ALA A 131 1.29 -6.62 -4.42
CA ALA A 131 0.05 -5.83 -4.47
C ALA A 131 -0.91 -6.32 -5.57
N THR A 132 -0.36 -6.69 -6.73
CA THR A 132 -1.13 -7.26 -7.83
C THR A 132 -1.79 -8.58 -7.43
N GLU A 133 -1.04 -9.51 -6.82
CA GLU A 133 -1.57 -10.78 -6.37
C GLU A 133 -2.64 -10.61 -5.28
N MET A 134 -2.42 -9.72 -4.32
CA MET A 134 -3.42 -9.45 -3.29
C MET A 134 -4.70 -8.83 -3.86
N THR A 135 -4.58 -7.95 -4.86
CA THR A 135 -5.75 -7.40 -5.56
C THR A 135 -6.58 -8.50 -6.24
N LYS A 136 -5.92 -9.48 -6.85
CA LYS A 136 -6.60 -10.64 -7.46
C LYS A 136 -7.30 -11.52 -6.42
N MET A 137 -6.70 -11.70 -5.24
CA MET A 137 -7.26 -12.52 -4.16
C MET A 137 -8.51 -11.93 -3.51
N LEU A 138 -8.80 -10.64 -3.68
CA LEU A 138 -9.97 -9.99 -3.07
C LEU A 138 -11.29 -10.73 -3.33
N GLN A 139 -11.44 -11.35 -4.50
CA GLN A 139 -12.66 -12.08 -4.89
C GLN A 139 -12.84 -13.36 -4.08
N ASP A 140 -11.75 -14.03 -3.72
CA ASP A 140 -11.77 -15.34 -3.07
C ASP A 140 -11.58 -15.22 -1.55
N ALA A 141 -10.85 -14.20 -1.10
CA ALA A 141 -10.54 -13.98 0.32
C ALA A 141 -11.76 -13.53 1.15
N PHE A 142 -12.79 -12.99 0.49
CA PHE A 142 -13.92 -12.38 1.20
C PHE A 142 -15.28 -12.80 0.64
N ILE A 143 -16.27 -12.75 1.54
CA ILE A 143 -17.68 -12.76 1.20
C ILE A 143 -18.13 -11.31 1.06
N TRP A 144 -18.66 -10.97 -0.13
CA TRP A 144 -19.03 -9.63 -0.52
C TRP A 144 -20.54 -9.45 -0.54
N THR A 145 -21.01 -8.32 -0.02
CA THR A 145 -22.42 -7.92 -0.06
C THR A 145 -22.57 -6.47 -0.47
N ARG A 146 -23.67 -6.13 -1.10
CA ARG A 146 -24.00 -4.74 -1.42
C ARG A 146 -24.24 -3.97 -0.12
N GLY A 147 -23.62 -2.79 -0.02
CA GLY A 147 -23.84 -1.81 1.03
C GLY A 147 -24.70 -0.63 0.54
N GLY A 148 -24.36 0.57 0.97
CA GLY A 148 -25.01 1.81 0.53
C GLY A 148 -24.64 2.19 -0.89
N GLU A 149 -25.53 2.97 -1.53
CA GLU A 149 -25.31 3.52 -2.87
C GLU A 149 -25.76 4.98 -2.92
N THR A 150 -24.98 5.82 -3.60
CA THR A 150 -25.33 7.20 -3.95
C THR A 150 -25.36 7.35 -5.46
N GLU A 151 -25.57 8.56 -5.97
CA GLU A 151 -25.50 8.85 -7.41
C GLU A 151 -24.13 8.41 -7.98
N ASP A 152 -23.03 8.75 -7.31
CA ASP A 152 -21.68 8.58 -7.82
C ASP A 152 -20.92 7.39 -7.24
N LEU A 153 -21.36 6.84 -6.11
CA LEU A 153 -20.59 5.87 -5.32
C LEU A 153 -21.39 4.62 -5.00
N LEU A 154 -20.74 3.47 -5.08
CA LEU A 154 -21.23 2.19 -4.61
C LEU A 154 -20.35 1.70 -3.46
N THR A 155 -20.98 1.32 -2.36
CA THR A 155 -20.28 0.67 -1.23
C THR A 155 -20.53 -0.83 -1.29
N LEU A 156 -19.45 -1.60 -1.24
CA LEU A 156 -19.45 -3.04 -1.01
C LEU A 156 -18.94 -3.31 0.42
N ASN A 157 -19.67 -4.14 1.16
CA ASN A 157 -19.19 -4.64 2.45
C ASN A 157 -18.48 -5.97 2.24
N TYR A 158 -17.43 -6.24 2.99
CA TYR A 158 -16.74 -7.52 2.97
C TYR A 158 -16.46 -8.07 4.37
N ARG A 159 -16.45 -9.38 4.46
CA ARG A 159 -16.07 -10.14 5.64
C ARG A 159 -15.26 -11.37 5.25
N PRO A 160 -14.47 -11.96 6.18
CA PRO A 160 -13.68 -13.14 5.89
C PRO A 160 -14.48 -14.26 5.21
N ASN A 161 -13.89 -14.86 4.20
CA ASN A 161 -14.37 -16.11 3.62
C ASN A 161 -13.74 -17.28 4.39
N PRO A 162 -14.51 -18.11 5.11
CA PRO A 162 -13.96 -19.22 5.89
C PRO A 162 -13.33 -20.32 5.03
N ASP A 163 -13.65 -20.36 3.74
CA ASP A 163 -13.11 -21.34 2.78
C ASP A 163 -11.84 -20.83 2.08
N PHE A 164 -11.38 -19.61 2.40
CA PHE A 164 -10.15 -19.06 1.83
C PHE A 164 -8.91 -19.70 2.48
N ASP A 165 -8.05 -20.28 1.66
CA ASP A 165 -6.76 -20.82 2.08
C ASP A 165 -5.62 -19.85 1.68
N PRO A 166 -5.12 -19.03 2.61
CA PRO A 166 -4.13 -18.01 2.34
C PRO A 166 -2.76 -18.63 2.04
N PRO A 167 -2.12 -18.31 0.90
CA PRO A 167 -0.83 -18.89 0.50
C PRO A 167 0.34 -18.43 1.36
N ASP A 168 0.21 -17.27 2.02
CA ASP A 168 1.27 -16.69 2.85
C ASP A 168 0.71 -15.92 4.06
N MET A 169 1.61 -15.37 4.88
CA MET A 169 1.22 -14.64 6.08
C MET A 169 0.49 -13.33 5.76
N GLN A 170 0.83 -12.64 4.68
CA GLN A 170 0.19 -11.38 4.33
C GLN A 170 -1.25 -11.60 3.86
N SER A 171 -1.47 -12.58 3.01
CA SER A 171 -2.81 -12.99 2.59
C SER A 171 -3.63 -13.56 3.75
N ARG A 172 -2.98 -14.18 4.76
CA ARG A 172 -3.64 -14.58 6.01
C ARG A 172 -4.13 -13.36 6.81
N VAL A 173 -3.29 -12.34 6.98
CA VAL A 173 -3.69 -11.08 7.64
C VAL A 173 -4.83 -10.42 6.87
N MET A 174 -4.72 -10.34 5.54
CA MET A 174 -5.78 -9.83 4.68
C MET A 174 -7.08 -10.62 4.87
N GLY A 175 -7.01 -11.94 4.78
CA GLY A 175 -8.20 -12.83 4.75
C GLY A 175 -9.05 -12.81 6.02
N ILE A 176 -8.55 -12.27 7.13
CA ILE A 176 -9.34 -12.10 8.37
C ILE A 176 -9.85 -10.67 8.57
N MET A 177 -9.69 -9.79 7.59
CA MET A 177 -10.22 -8.44 7.67
C MET A 177 -11.71 -8.39 7.30
N ALA A 178 -12.44 -7.49 7.93
CA ALA A 178 -13.80 -7.14 7.58
C ALA A 178 -13.91 -5.64 7.42
N GLY A 179 -14.68 -5.17 6.44
CA GLY A 179 -14.78 -3.74 6.18
C GLY A 179 -15.60 -3.37 4.97
N GLN A 180 -15.18 -2.30 4.30
CA GLN A 180 -15.88 -1.71 3.17
C GLN A 180 -14.92 -1.33 2.04
N MET A 181 -15.41 -1.48 0.83
CA MET A 181 -14.83 -0.92 -0.39
C MET A 181 -15.82 0.06 -0.99
N ILE A 182 -15.35 1.25 -1.34
CA ILE A 182 -16.15 2.26 -2.03
C ILE A 182 -15.62 2.40 -3.45
N ILE A 183 -16.51 2.26 -4.42
CA ILE A 183 -16.22 2.28 -5.84
C ILE A 183 -16.88 3.51 -6.46
N SER A 184 -16.15 4.25 -7.31
CA SER A 184 -16.72 5.28 -8.17
C SER A 184 -17.49 4.62 -9.30
N LYS A 185 -18.78 4.94 -9.46
CA LYS A 185 -19.67 4.32 -10.46
C LYS A 185 -19.28 4.67 -11.90
N ASP A 186 -18.80 5.89 -12.11
CA ASP A 186 -18.43 6.38 -13.45
C ASP A 186 -17.17 5.72 -13.99
N SER A 187 -16.18 5.55 -13.13
CA SER A 187 -14.85 5.07 -13.53
C SER A 187 -14.57 3.64 -13.12
N HIS A 188 -15.42 3.03 -12.31
CA HIS A 188 -15.23 1.75 -11.63
C HIS A 188 -13.92 1.66 -10.85
N ARG A 189 -13.36 2.82 -10.44
CA ARG A 189 -12.13 2.88 -9.64
C ARG A 189 -12.46 2.69 -8.15
N ILE A 190 -11.60 1.94 -7.47
CA ILE A 190 -11.65 1.84 -6.01
C ILE A 190 -11.23 3.18 -5.43
N ARG A 191 -12.17 3.86 -4.76
CA ARG A 191 -11.94 5.12 -4.08
C ARG A 191 -11.41 4.92 -2.66
N THR A 192 -12.06 4.02 -1.92
CA THR A 192 -11.69 3.73 -0.53
C THR A 192 -11.65 2.24 -0.33
N LEU A 193 -10.66 1.76 0.40
CA LEU A 193 -10.61 0.40 0.95
C LEU A 193 -10.24 0.49 2.42
N ARG A 194 -11.17 0.12 3.30
CA ARG A 194 -10.96 0.19 4.74
C ARG A 194 -11.50 -1.04 5.45
N GLY A 195 -10.83 -1.40 6.54
CA GLY A 195 -11.23 -2.55 7.32
C GLY A 195 -10.54 -2.64 8.66
N LYS A 196 -10.94 -3.68 9.39
CA LYS A 196 -10.34 -4.04 10.68
C LYS A 196 -10.14 -5.54 10.79
N LEU A 197 -9.13 -5.95 11.55
CA LEU A 197 -8.92 -7.35 11.91
C LEU A 197 -10.11 -7.85 12.74
N SER A 198 -10.82 -8.85 12.23
CA SER A 198 -11.97 -9.47 12.93
C SER A 198 -11.54 -10.41 14.02
N ASP A 199 -10.31 -10.92 13.97
CA ASP A 199 -9.74 -11.83 14.96
C ASP A 199 -8.23 -11.58 15.11
N ASP A 200 -7.61 -12.23 16.09
CA ASP A 200 -6.16 -12.24 16.30
C ASP A 200 -5.45 -13.05 15.22
N VAL A 201 -4.29 -12.57 14.77
CA VAL A 201 -3.41 -13.35 13.86
C VAL A 201 -2.23 -13.90 14.63
N ARG A 202 -2.15 -15.21 14.78
CA ARG A 202 -1.02 -15.88 15.41
C ARG A 202 0.08 -16.18 14.40
N ILE A 203 1.30 -15.79 14.73
CA ILE A 203 2.49 -15.98 13.91
C ILE A 203 3.29 -17.14 14.53
N GLY A 204 3.67 -18.15 13.71
CA GLY A 204 4.43 -19.30 14.18
C GLY A 204 3.72 -20.07 15.29
N TRP A 205 2.45 -20.43 15.08
CA TRP A 205 1.59 -21.11 16.09
C TRP A 205 1.36 -20.29 17.37
N GLY A 206 1.58 -18.97 17.30
CA GLY A 206 1.54 -18.08 18.47
C GLY A 206 2.86 -18.02 19.24
N LEU A 207 3.86 -18.80 18.85
CA LEU A 207 5.17 -18.82 19.49
C LEU A 207 6.07 -17.67 19.04
N LEU A 208 5.88 -17.11 17.84
CA LEU A 208 6.68 -15.99 17.31
C LEU A 208 6.01 -14.64 17.53
N GLY A 209 4.69 -14.61 17.67
CA GLY A 209 3.97 -13.39 17.91
C GLY A 209 2.47 -13.48 17.59
N LYS A 210 1.80 -12.36 17.81
CA LYS A 210 0.37 -12.20 17.58
C LYS A 210 0.08 -10.77 17.15
N LEU A 211 -0.74 -10.59 16.10
CA LEU A 211 -1.39 -9.31 15.80
C LEU A 211 -2.75 -9.28 16.49
N ASP A 212 -3.09 -8.14 17.04
CA ASP A 212 -4.28 -8.02 17.88
C ASP A 212 -5.52 -7.72 17.04
N ARG A 213 -6.63 -8.37 17.38
CA ARG A 213 -7.96 -8.07 16.88
C ARG A 213 -8.26 -6.58 16.99
N GLY A 214 -8.99 -6.03 16.01
CA GLY A 214 -9.42 -4.63 16.02
C GLY A 214 -8.43 -3.66 15.36
N GLY A 215 -7.21 -4.11 15.01
CA GLY A 215 -6.30 -3.32 14.22
C GLY A 215 -6.96 -2.89 12.89
N THR A 216 -6.73 -1.65 12.44
CA THR A 216 -7.42 -1.03 11.31
C THR A 216 -6.48 -0.67 10.19
N PHE A 217 -7.01 -0.63 8.98
CA PHE A 217 -6.41 0.06 7.84
C PHE A 217 -7.48 0.87 7.10
N ASP A 218 -7.06 1.98 6.50
CA ASP A 218 -7.87 2.81 5.63
C ASP A 218 -6.99 3.37 4.50
N VAL A 219 -7.43 3.21 3.27
CA VAL A 219 -6.75 3.69 2.07
C VAL A 219 -7.71 4.51 1.26
N GLU A 220 -7.37 5.78 1.09
CA GLU A 220 -8.09 6.70 0.23
C GLU A 220 -7.34 6.90 -1.08
N ARG A 221 -8.10 6.93 -2.17
CA ARG A 221 -7.62 7.22 -3.51
C ARG A 221 -8.42 8.34 -4.13
N ARG A 222 -7.74 9.25 -4.81
CA ARG A 222 -8.38 10.39 -5.47
C ARG A 222 -7.80 10.60 -6.87
N MET A 223 -8.58 11.22 -7.70
CA MET A 223 -8.10 11.75 -8.97
C MET A 223 -7.25 12.99 -8.67
N VAL A 224 -5.96 12.94 -9.04
CA VAL A 224 -4.98 14.02 -8.74
C VAL A 224 -4.64 14.87 -9.95
N GLY A 225 -5.02 14.46 -11.15
CA GLY A 225 -4.85 15.19 -12.41
C GLY A 225 -5.06 14.28 -13.61
N ASP A 226 -5.51 14.82 -14.72
CA ASP A 226 -5.65 14.16 -16.02
C ASP A 226 -6.32 12.77 -15.97
N GLY A 227 -7.32 12.60 -15.13
CA GLY A 227 -8.02 11.31 -14.92
C GLY A 227 -7.19 10.26 -14.18
N ARG A 228 -6.05 10.61 -13.60
CA ARG A 228 -5.15 9.68 -12.89
C ARG A 228 -5.52 9.57 -11.42
N TRP A 229 -5.78 8.34 -10.99
CA TRP A 229 -6.12 8.01 -9.61
C TRP A 229 -4.88 7.59 -8.84
N GLN A 230 -4.68 8.20 -7.68
CA GLN A 230 -3.52 7.96 -6.84
C GLN A 230 -3.95 7.66 -5.40
N ILE A 231 -3.15 6.89 -4.64
CA ILE A 231 -3.34 6.77 -3.19
C ILE A 231 -2.91 8.09 -2.57
N THR A 232 -3.87 8.79 -1.99
CA THR A 232 -3.64 10.08 -1.33
C THR A 232 -3.50 9.95 0.17
N GLU A 233 -4.12 8.96 0.76
CA GLU A 233 -4.07 8.73 2.20
C GLU A 233 -3.96 7.23 2.50
N THR A 234 -3.18 6.89 3.50
CA THR A 234 -3.05 5.54 4.04
C THR A 234 -2.92 5.64 5.55
N HIS A 235 -3.81 4.97 6.27
CA HIS A 235 -3.80 4.89 7.72
C HIS A 235 -3.78 3.42 8.13
N VAL A 236 -2.73 2.99 8.82
CA VAL A 236 -2.59 1.61 9.30
C VAL A 236 -2.30 1.62 10.79
N HIS A 237 -3.21 1.06 11.56
CA HIS A 237 -3.08 0.97 13.01
C HIS A 237 -3.30 -0.47 13.45
N ILE A 238 -2.32 -1.33 13.20
CA ILE A 238 -2.32 -2.74 13.57
C ILE A 238 -1.24 -2.94 14.62
N GLY A 239 -1.65 -3.26 15.84
CA GLY A 239 -0.76 -3.59 16.94
C GLY A 239 -0.60 -5.08 17.14
N GLY A 240 0.41 -5.47 17.90
CA GLY A 240 0.66 -6.86 18.24
C GLY A 240 1.88 -7.03 19.16
N HIS A 241 2.13 -8.26 19.55
CA HIS A 241 3.20 -8.63 20.47
C HIS A 241 4.05 -9.76 19.89
N ALA A 242 5.37 -9.65 20.00
CA ALA A 242 6.30 -10.75 19.75
C ALA A 242 6.81 -11.34 21.09
N LEU A 243 7.17 -12.62 21.10
CA LEU A 243 7.58 -13.34 22.31
C LEU A 243 8.82 -12.79 23.02
N ILE A 244 9.59 -11.91 22.39
CA ILE A 244 10.81 -11.33 22.95
C ILE A 244 10.63 -9.81 23.11
N PHE A 245 9.59 -9.38 23.84
CA PHE A 245 9.37 -7.98 24.27
C PHE A 245 9.38 -6.92 23.14
N HIS A 246 9.14 -7.32 21.88
CA HIS A 246 9.02 -6.39 20.79
C HIS A 246 7.56 -6.21 20.37
N THR A 247 7.14 -4.96 20.24
CA THR A 247 5.89 -4.62 19.57
C THR A 247 6.05 -4.98 18.10
N ILE A 248 5.11 -5.76 17.56
CA ILE A 248 5.00 -6.04 16.13
C ILE A 248 3.73 -5.40 15.62
N GLY A 249 3.70 -5.11 14.32
CA GLY A 249 2.57 -4.44 13.69
C GLY A 249 3.02 -3.20 12.94
N GLN A 250 2.05 -2.45 12.48
CA GLN A 250 2.29 -1.20 11.76
C GLN A 250 1.40 -0.10 12.35
N GLN A 251 2.01 1.03 12.67
CA GLN A 251 1.33 2.24 13.12
C GLN A 251 1.83 3.37 12.22
N GLU A 252 1.06 3.71 11.20
CA GLU A 252 1.50 4.67 10.19
C GLU A 252 0.31 5.43 9.61
N ASP A 253 0.44 6.75 9.57
CA ASP A 253 -0.42 7.63 8.81
C ASP A 253 0.42 8.29 7.71
N ASP A 254 0.05 8.09 6.46
CA ASP A 254 0.71 8.63 5.28
C ASP A 254 -0.29 9.43 4.46
N VAL A 255 -0.06 10.74 4.35
CA VAL A 255 -0.95 11.67 3.62
C VAL A 255 -0.15 12.41 2.55
N LYS A 256 -0.63 12.38 1.31
CA LYS A 256 0.01 12.98 0.15
C LYS A 256 -0.85 14.08 -0.43
N THR A 257 -0.25 15.26 -0.56
CA THR A 257 -0.90 16.50 -1.00
C THR A 257 -0.06 17.20 -2.07
N GLU A 258 -0.55 18.30 -2.60
CA GLU A 258 0.17 19.17 -3.55
C GLU A 258 0.65 18.44 -4.80
N TRP A 259 -0.18 17.56 -5.33
CA TRP A 259 0.13 16.75 -6.51
C TRP A 259 0.34 17.58 -7.76
N LYS A 260 1.45 17.33 -8.45
CA LYS A 260 1.79 17.95 -9.75
C LYS A 260 2.44 16.89 -10.64
N PRO A 261 2.25 16.91 -11.96
CA PRO A 261 3.05 16.08 -12.87
C PRO A 261 4.54 16.33 -12.64
N SER A 262 5.32 15.27 -12.52
CA SER A 262 6.77 15.41 -12.40
C SER A 262 7.39 15.77 -13.74
N THR A 263 8.30 16.73 -13.73
CA THR A 263 9.12 17.10 -14.89
C THR A 263 10.50 16.46 -14.87
N ALA A 264 10.84 15.73 -13.79
CA ALA A 264 12.10 15.00 -13.68
C ALA A 264 11.94 13.58 -14.23
N HIS A 265 12.73 13.24 -15.23
CA HIS A 265 12.76 11.90 -15.82
C HIS A 265 13.87 11.01 -15.25
N THR A 266 14.89 11.61 -14.65
CA THR A 266 16.03 10.93 -14.04
C THR A 266 16.17 11.27 -12.55
N LEU A 267 16.89 10.43 -11.80
CA LEU A 267 17.17 10.72 -10.40
C LEU A 267 18.05 11.96 -10.23
N GLN A 268 18.94 12.25 -11.19
CA GLN A 268 19.79 13.44 -11.19
C GLN A 268 18.95 14.72 -11.36
N GLU A 269 17.97 14.71 -12.27
CA GLU A 269 17.04 15.85 -12.44
C GLU A 269 16.17 16.05 -11.19
N ALA A 270 15.70 14.96 -10.57
CA ALA A 270 14.97 15.02 -9.31
C ALA A 270 15.85 15.59 -8.16
N GLU A 271 17.11 15.19 -8.07
CA GLU A 271 18.05 15.76 -7.10
C GLU A 271 18.24 17.27 -7.31
N GLN A 272 18.42 17.72 -8.56
CA GLN A 272 18.56 19.15 -8.87
C GLN A 272 17.32 19.94 -8.45
N GLN A 273 16.11 19.45 -8.77
CA GLN A 273 14.86 20.08 -8.37
C GLN A 273 14.68 20.16 -6.86
N LEU A 274 14.96 19.05 -6.14
CA LEU A 274 14.90 19.01 -4.69
C LEU A 274 15.93 19.95 -4.02
N ASN A 275 17.06 20.20 -4.67
CA ASN A 275 18.08 21.13 -4.18
C ASN A 275 17.75 22.59 -4.47
N ALA A 276 17.03 22.90 -5.53
CA ALA A 276 16.60 24.25 -5.89
C ALA A 276 15.47 24.79 -5.01
N GLY A 277 14.67 23.92 -4.41
CA GLY A 277 13.56 24.28 -3.52
C GLY A 277 13.93 24.43 -2.04
N LYS A 278 15.21 24.66 -1.72
CA LYS A 278 15.73 24.85 -0.34
C LYS A 278 15.40 26.21 0.21
#